data_b34bb86a686eca4d452241585108223c
#
_entry.id   b34bb86a686eca4d452241585108223c
#
_cell.length_a   1.000
_cell.length_b   1.000
_cell.length_c   1.000
_cell.angle_alpha   90.00
_cell.angle_beta   90.00
_cell.angle_gamma   90.00
#
_symmetry.space_group_name_H-M   'P 1'
#
loop_
_entity.id
_entity.type
_entity.pdbx_description
1 polymer ?
#
loop_
_entity_poly.entity_id
_entity_poly.type
_entity_poly.pdbx_seq_one_letter_code
_entity_poly.pdbx_strand_id
1 'polypeptide(L)'
;MSRIGKAPITVPAGVNVSVDGRDVTVKGPKGELNMTVAPTMKVEVNEGVVTVSRPNDEKQNRSLHGLTRTLINNMVVGVNEGFSKTLEINGVGYRASKEGKNLVLNGGYSHQVIMPEIEGIEVEVPNPNQVIVKGIDKQKVGQFAAEVRGKRPPEPYKGKGIKYDYEVIRRKEGKTGAK
;
A
#
# COMPACT_ATOMS: atom_id res chain seq x y z
N MET A 1 20.26 17.28 -5.54
CA MET A 1 20.60 15.86 -5.80
C MET A 1 19.55 14.95 -5.21
N SER A 2 19.10 13.88 -5.90
CA SER A 2 18.17 12.90 -5.34
C SER A 2 18.93 11.79 -4.60
N ARG A 3 18.99 11.85 -3.27
CA ARG A 3 19.63 10.80 -2.46
C ARG A 3 18.94 9.43 -2.65
N ILE A 4 17.62 9.43 -2.76
CA ILE A 4 16.81 8.22 -2.97
C ILE A 4 17.10 7.60 -4.34
N GLY A 5 17.07 8.39 -5.42
CA GLY A 5 17.28 7.87 -6.78
C GLY A 5 18.64 7.23 -6.99
N LYS A 6 19.68 7.75 -6.34
CA LYS A 6 21.06 7.23 -6.44
C LYS A 6 21.33 6.01 -5.56
N ALA A 7 20.44 5.69 -4.61
CA ALA A 7 20.64 4.56 -3.73
C ALA A 7 20.46 3.24 -4.53
N PRO A 8 21.42 2.34 -4.53
CA PRO A 8 21.29 1.04 -5.19
C PRO A 8 20.19 0.22 -4.53
N ILE A 9 19.61 -0.73 -5.27
CA ILE A 9 18.63 -1.69 -4.77
C ILE A 9 19.31 -3.05 -4.77
N THR A 10 19.55 -3.60 -3.59
CA THR A 10 20.05 -4.96 -3.45
C THR A 10 18.91 -5.94 -3.68
N VAL A 11 19.10 -6.88 -4.61
CA VAL A 11 18.13 -7.93 -4.89
C VAL A 11 18.38 -9.09 -3.92
N PRO A 12 17.41 -9.44 -3.06
CA PRO A 12 17.58 -10.53 -2.11
C PRO A 12 17.61 -11.89 -2.82
N ALA A 13 18.18 -12.90 -2.16
CA ALA A 13 18.19 -14.27 -2.66
C ALA A 13 16.77 -14.78 -2.92
N GLY A 14 16.55 -15.42 -4.08
CA GLY A 14 15.23 -15.90 -4.50
C GLY A 14 14.39 -14.88 -5.26
N VAL A 15 14.85 -13.66 -5.43
CA VAL A 15 14.22 -12.66 -6.31
C VAL A 15 15.04 -12.50 -7.58
N ASN A 16 14.37 -12.46 -8.73
CA ASN A 16 14.98 -12.22 -10.04
C ASN A 16 14.41 -10.93 -10.64
N VAL A 17 15.28 -10.06 -11.12
CA VAL A 17 14.91 -8.83 -11.78
C VAL A 17 15.39 -8.88 -13.23
N SER A 18 14.48 -8.77 -14.17
CA SER A 18 14.78 -8.68 -15.61
C SER A 18 14.32 -7.34 -16.16
N VAL A 19 15.12 -6.80 -17.08
CA VAL A 19 14.85 -5.54 -17.75
C VAL A 19 14.87 -5.79 -19.25
N ASP A 20 13.75 -5.54 -19.91
CA ASP A 20 13.62 -5.62 -21.36
C ASP A 20 13.23 -4.23 -21.89
N GLY A 21 14.20 -3.51 -22.38
CA GLY A 21 14.04 -2.13 -22.82
C GLY A 21 13.56 -1.22 -21.69
N ARG A 22 12.25 -0.97 -21.62
CA ARG A 22 11.62 -0.13 -20.61
C ARG A 22 10.79 -0.92 -19.59
N ASP A 23 10.57 -2.18 -19.86
CA ASP A 23 9.76 -3.03 -19.00
C ASP A 23 10.64 -3.73 -17.98
N VAL A 24 10.35 -3.51 -16.73
CA VAL A 24 11.01 -4.11 -15.58
C VAL A 24 10.08 -5.15 -14.98
N THR A 25 10.54 -6.39 -14.97
CA THR A 25 9.82 -7.53 -14.37
C THR A 25 10.58 -8.03 -13.15
N VAL A 26 9.88 -8.17 -12.04
CA VAL A 26 10.45 -8.67 -10.79
C VAL A 26 9.68 -9.93 -10.37
N LYS A 27 10.40 -11.05 -10.30
CA LYS A 27 9.86 -12.37 -9.88
C LYS A 27 10.44 -12.76 -8.53
N GLY A 28 9.60 -13.26 -7.65
CA GLY A 28 10.01 -13.74 -6.34
C GLY A 28 9.11 -14.84 -5.81
N PRO A 29 9.33 -15.29 -4.56
CA PRO A 29 8.59 -16.40 -3.97
C PRO A 29 7.09 -16.15 -3.84
N LYS A 30 6.65 -14.89 -3.74
CA LYS A 30 5.22 -14.53 -3.59
C LYS A 30 4.52 -14.20 -4.89
N GLY A 31 5.24 -14.07 -6.00
CA GLY A 31 4.66 -13.80 -7.30
C GLY A 31 5.54 -12.96 -8.20
N GLU A 32 4.92 -12.36 -9.20
CA GLU A 32 5.57 -11.55 -10.22
C GLU A 32 4.88 -10.19 -10.34
N LEU A 33 5.68 -9.15 -10.44
CA LEU A 33 5.23 -7.80 -10.73
C LEU A 33 5.97 -7.25 -11.94
N ASN A 34 5.29 -6.46 -12.76
CA ASN A 34 5.88 -5.78 -13.89
C ASN A 34 5.51 -4.29 -13.88
N MET A 35 6.38 -3.47 -14.44
CA MET A 35 6.13 -2.06 -14.67
C MET A 35 6.91 -1.53 -15.87
N THR A 36 6.33 -0.57 -16.58
CA THR A 36 7.01 0.17 -17.63
C THR A 36 7.60 1.45 -17.06
N VAL A 37 8.91 1.61 -17.21
CA VAL A 37 9.68 2.76 -16.71
C VAL A 37 9.53 3.95 -17.67
N ALA A 38 9.56 5.18 -17.14
CA ALA A 38 9.55 6.39 -17.94
C ALA A 38 10.69 6.39 -18.97
N PRO A 39 10.47 6.88 -20.22
CA PRO A 39 11.43 6.75 -21.31
C PRO A 39 12.77 7.46 -21.07
N THR A 40 12.80 8.42 -20.15
CA THR A 40 14.01 9.15 -19.79
C THR A 40 14.87 8.44 -18.73
N MET A 41 14.35 7.39 -18.09
CA MET A 41 15.06 6.66 -17.05
C MET A 41 15.69 5.40 -17.61
N LYS A 42 16.93 5.11 -17.22
CA LYS A 42 17.65 3.88 -17.57
C LYS A 42 17.80 3.03 -16.32
N VAL A 43 17.44 1.75 -16.43
CA VAL A 43 17.56 0.77 -15.34
C VAL A 43 18.60 -0.26 -15.76
N GLU A 44 19.56 -0.52 -14.89
CA GLU A 44 20.62 -1.51 -15.11
C GLU A 44 20.65 -2.49 -13.94
N VAL A 45 20.85 -3.75 -14.25
CA VAL A 45 20.98 -4.84 -13.26
C VAL A 45 22.38 -5.43 -13.38
N ASN A 46 23.19 -5.28 -12.35
CA ASN A 46 24.56 -5.78 -12.29
C ASN A 46 24.77 -6.55 -10.99
N GLU A 47 25.17 -7.81 -11.08
CA GLU A 47 25.55 -8.64 -9.92
C GLU A 47 24.56 -8.64 -8.75
N GLY A 48 23.25 -8.67 -9.06
CA GLY A 48 22.21 -8.63 -8.02
C GLY A 48 21.94 -7.25 -7.42
N VAL A 49 22.43 -6.20 -8.07
CA VAL A 49 22.16 -4.81 -7.70
C VAL A 49 21.46 -4.09 -8.85
N VAL A 50 20.33 -3.47 -8.57
CA VAL A 50 19.61 -2.64 -9.54
C VAL A 50 19.94 -1.18 -9.30
N THR A 51 20.36 -0.51 -10.37
CA THR A 51 20.63 0.93 -10.38
C THR A 51 19.75 1.63 -11.40
N VAL A 52 19.29 2.83 -11.02
CA VAL A 52 18.51 3.70 -11.90
C VAL A 52 19.33 4.93 -12.23
N SER A 53 19.41 5.28 -13.49
CA SER A 53 20.10 6.50 -13.94
C SER A 53 19.17 7.44 -14.70
N ARG A 54 19.53 8.72 -14.75
CA ARG A 54 18.80 9.78 -15.45
C ARG A 54 19.74 10.52 -16.43
N PRO A 55 19.21 11.09 -17.52
CA PRO A 55 20.05 11.73 -18.55
C PRO A 55 20.60 13.09 -18.10
N ASN A 56 19.86 13.84 -17.30
CA ASN A 56 20.24 15.21 -16.86
C ASN A 56 19.63 15.55 -15.49
N ASP A 57 19.94 16.75 -15.00
CA ASP A 57 19.49 17.27 -13.70
C ASP A 57 18.23 18.16 -13.78
N GLU A 58 17.47 18.08 -14.85
CA GLU A 58 16.19 18.77 -14.97
C GLU A 58 15.21 18.34 -13.84
N LYS A 59 14.34 19.26 -13.44
CA LYS A 59 13.39 19.06 -12.34
C LYS A 59 12.55 17.81 -12.52
N GLN A 60 12.05 17.56 -13.73
CA GLN A 60 11.25 16.40 -14.07
C GLN A 60 12.04 15.10 -13.94
N ASN A 61 13.24 15.03 -14.51
CA ASN A 61 14.09 13.85 -14.47
C ASN A 61 14.57 13.52 -13.04
N ARG A 62 14.83 14.55 -12.22
CA ARG A 62 15.13 14.36 -10.79
C ARG A 62 13.96 13.76 -10.01
N SER A 63 12.72 14.17 -10.33
CA SER A 63 11.50 13.63 -9.72
C SER A 63 11.28 12.17 -10.13
N LEU A 64 11.31 11.89 -11.44
CA LEU A 64 11.13 10.55 -11.99
C LEU A 64 12.20 9.56 -11.52
N HIS A 65 13.45 10.01 -11.36
CA HIS A 65 14.55 9.18 -10.88
C HIS A 65 14.25 8.59 -9.49
N GLY A 66 13.84 9.42 -8.53
CA GLY A 66 13.48 8.96 -7.19
C GLY A 66 12.23 8.09 -7.17
N LEU A 67 11.23 8.45 -7.97
CA LEU A 67 9.99 7.68 -8.12
C LEU A 67 10.26 6.28 -8.68
N THR A 68 10.94 6.19 -9.81
CA THR A 68 11.26 4.91 -10.48
C THR A 68 12.04 3.98 -9.55
N ARG A 69 13.08 4.50 -8.91
CA ARG A 69 13.85 3.72 -7.93
C ARG A 69 12.96 3.18 -6.79
N THR A 70 12.09 4.01 -6.26
CA THR A 70 11.19 3.62 -5.16
C THR A 70 10.18 2.57 -5.60
N LEU A 71 9.62 2.70 -6.81
CA LEU A 71 8.67 1.71 -7.35
C LEU A 71 9.35 0.35 -7.56
N ILE A 72 10.53 0.31 -8.16
CA ILE A 72 11.29 -0.94 -8.34
C ILE A 72 11.63 -1.57 -6.98
N ASN A 73 12.08 -0.78 -6.02
CA ASN A 73 12.35 -1.28 -4.67
C ASN A 73 11.10 -1.85 -3.99
N ASN A 74 9.95 -1.20 -4.16
CA ASN A 74 8.68 -1.72 -3.64
C ASN A 74 8.30 -3.05 -4.32
N MET A 75 8.56 -3.22 -5.63
CA MET A 75 8.34 -4.49 -6.31
C MET A 75 9.23 -5.59 -5.73
N VAL A 76 10.53 -5.33 -5.55
CA VAL A 76 11.48 -6.29 -4.96
C VAL A 76 11.05 -6.73 -3.56
N VAL A 77 10.71 -5.78 -2.69
CA VAL A 77 10.20 -6.09 -1.33
C VAL A 77 8.86 -6.82 -1.40
N GLY A 78 7.97 -6.40 -2.29
CA GLY A 78 6.64 -6.97 -2.42
C GLY A 78 6.63 -8.43 -2.84
N VAL A 79 7.44 -8.82 -3.82
CA VAL A 79 7.54 -10.22 -4.27
C VAL A 79 8.31 -11.12 -3.29
N ASN A 80 9.14 -10.53 -2.43
CA ASN A 80 9.90 -11.24 -1.40
C ASN A 80 9.08 -11.41 -0.11
N GLU A 81 8.68 -10.32 0.52
CA GLU A 81 8.04 -10.28 1.84
C GLU A 81 6.53 -10.04 1.76
N GLY A 82 6.09 -9.30 0.74
CA GLY A 82 4.73 -8.78 0.64
C GLY A 82 4.52 -7.52 1.49
N PHE A 83 3.35 -6.93 1.34
CA PHE A 83 2.90 -5.79 2.13
C PHE A 83 1.63 -6.12 2.88
N SER A 84 1.48 -5.52 4.05
CA SER A 84 0.26 -5.59 4.83
C SER A 84 -0.12 -4.23 5.38
N LYS A 85 -1.42 -3.98 5.52
CA LYS A 85 -2.00 -2.83 6.21
C LYS A 85 -3.07 -3.31 7.15
N THR A 86 -2.96 -2.93 8.41
CA THR A 86 -3.93 -3.27 9.45
C THR A 86 -4.84 -2.08 9.70
N LEU A 87 -6.12 -2.34 9.77
CA LEU A 87 -7.17 -1.36 10.06
C LEU A 87 -7.92 -1.80 11.33
N GLU A 88 -8.20 -0.85 12.20
CA GLU A 88 -8.99 -1.01 13.41
C GLU A 88 -10.36 -0.39 13.24
N ILE A 89 -11.39 -1.11 13.66
CA ILE A 89 -12.78 -0.67 13.61
C ILE A 89 -13.25 -0.34 15.02
N ASN A 90 -13.52 0.92 15.26
CA ASN A 90 -13.93 1.44 16.56
C ASN A 90 -15.39 1.94 16.51
N GLY A 91 -16.21 1.49 17.42
CA GLY A 91 -17.60 1.95 17.54
C GLY A 91 -18.53 0.83 17.99
N VAL A 92 -19.56 1.20 18.78
CA VAL A 92 -20.57 0.24 19.23
C VAL A 92 -21.36 -0.27 18.02
N GLY A 93 -21.39 -1.58 17.84
CA GLY A 93 -22.07 -2.22 16.70
C GLY A 93 -21.31 -2.17 15.37
N TYR A 94 -20.12 -1.52 15.32
CA TYR A 94 -19.27 -1.55 14.15
C TYR A 94 -18.48 -2.86 14.10
N ARG A 95 -18.51 -3.53 12.97
CA ARG A 95 -17.83 -4.82 12.80
C ARG A 95 -17.52 -5.10 11.35
N ALA A 96 -16.49 -5.90 11.12
CA ALA A 96 -16.17 -6.51 9.84
C ALA A 96 -16.40 -8.01 9.90
N SER A 97 -16.71 -8.59 8.76
CA SER A 97 -16.71 -10.03 8.51
C SER A 97 -16.19 -10.30 7.10
N LYS A 98 -15.68 -11.51 6.88
CA LYS A 98 -15.30 -11.97 5.55
C LYS A 98 -16.30 -13.02 5.09
N GLU A 99 -16.91 -12.81 3.94
CA GLU A 99 -17.86 -13.74 3.29
C GLU A 99 -17.30 -14.14 1.92
N GLY A 100 -16.62 -15.28 1.88
CA GLY A 100 -15.92 -15.74 0.70
C GLY A 100 -14.79 -14.75 0.33
N LYS A 101 -14.91 -14.11 -0.84
CA LYS A 101 -13.98 -13.06 -1.31
C LYS A 101 -14.47 -11.63 -1.04
N ASN A 102 -15.51 -11.48 -0.24
CA ASN A 102 -16.06 -10.16 0.06
C ASN A 102 -15.74 -9.77 1.51
N LEU A 103 -15.24 -8.57 1.68
CA LEU A 103 -15.19 -7.89 2.96
C LEU A 103 -16.53 -7.20 3.21
N VAL A 104 -17.21 -7.58 4.27
CA VAL A 104 -18.50 -7.01 4.68
C VAL A 104 -18.28 -6.12 5.90
N LEU A 105 -18.65 -4.86 5.79
CA LEU A 105 -18.49 -3.85 6.83
C LEU A 105 -19.86 -3.38 7.34
N ASN A 106 -20.07 -3.49 8.63
CA ASN A 106 -21.18 -2.87 9.35
C ASN A 106 -20.65 -1.64 10.09
N GLY A 107 -20.84 -0.45 9.53
CA GLY A 107 -20.28 0.81 10.02
C GLY A 107 -21.32 1.81 10.51
N GLY A 108 -22.48 1.32 11.03
CA GLY A 108 -23.58 2.18 11.50
C GLY A 108 -24.42 2.79 10.37
N TYR A 109 -24.41 2.19 9.20
CA TYR A 109 -25.34 2.47 8.10
C TYR A 109 -26.55 1.53 8.20
N SER A 110 -27.66 1.88 7.54
CA SER A 110 -28.86 1.05 7.43
C SER A 110 -28.65 -0.19 6.55
N HIS A 111 -27.54 -0.27 5.83
CA HIS A 111 -27.15 -1.38 4.96
C HIS A 111 -25.69 -1.77 5.23
N GLN A 112 -25.34 -3.00 4.84
CA GLN A 112 -23.97 -3.48 4.85
C GLN A 112 -23.19 -2.90 3.68
N VAL A 113 -21.93 -2.56 3.90
CA VAL A 113 -21.00 -2.16 2.84
C VAL A 113 -20.19 -3.38 2.44
N ILE A 114 -20.37 -3.85 1.19
CA ILE A 114 -19.70 -5.03 0.66
C ILE A 114 -18.58 -4.54 -0.27
N MET A 115 -17.37 -5.02 -0.03
CA MET A 115 -16.18 -4.73 -0.84
C MET A 115 -15.58 -6.05 -1.31
N PRO A 116 -15.63 -6.36 -2.62
CA PRO A 116 -14.98 -7.54 -3.16
C PRO A 116 -13.46 -7.38 -3.12
N GLU A 117 -12.75 -8.49 -2.86
CA GLU A 117 -11.30 -8.55 -3.03
C GLU A 117 -10.95 -8.30 -4.50
N ILE A 118 -9.96 -7.44 -4.73
CA ILE A 118 -9.38 -7.23 -6.05
C ILE A 118 -8.20 -8.16 -6.29
N GLU A 119 -7.90 -8.42 -7.54
CA GLU A 119 -6.80 -9.31 -7.93
C GLU A 119 -5.45 -8.86 -7.33
N GLY A 120 -4.78 -9.80 -6.67
CA GLY A 120 -3.51 -9.57 -5.99
C GLY A 120 -3.63 -8.99 -4.57
N ILE A 121 -4.85 -8.89 -4.04
CA ILE A 121 -5.14 -8.49 -2.66
C ILE A 121 -5.84 -9.63 -1.93
N GLU A 122 -5.38 -9.90 -0.73
CA GLU A 122 -6.00 -10.80 0.23
C GLU A 122 -6.45 -10.02 1.46
N VAL A 123 -7.67 -10.23 1.91
CA VAL A 123 -8.22 -9.61 3.11
C VAL A 123 -8.42 -10.65 4.19
N GLU A 124 -7.89 -10.39 5.37
CA GLU A 124 -8.13 -11.20 6.56
C GLU A 124 -8.89 -10.40 7.61
N VAL A 125 -9.81 -11.07 8.29
CA VAL A 125 -10.58 -10.51 9.41
C VAL A 125 -10.37 -11.42 10.62
N PRO A 126 -9.25 -11.26 11.37
CA PRO A 126 -8.95 -12.13 12.50
C PRO A 126 -9.96 -11.96 13.65
N ASN A 127 -10.52 -10.77 13.77
CA ASN A 127 -11.61 -10.47 14.70
C ASN A 127 -12.52 -9.38 14.11
N PRO A 128 -13.76 -9.21 14.61
CA PRO A 128 -14.72 -8.27 14.05
C PRO A 128 -14.28 -6.79 14.05
N ASN A 129 -13.28 -6.45 14.84
CA ASN A 129 -12.77 -5.09 15.00
C ASN A 129 -11.45 -4.85 14.27
N GLN A 130 -10.96 -5.81 13.50
CA GLN A 130 -9.69 -5.72 12.82
C GLN A 130 -9.76 -6.28 11.41
N VAL A 131 -9.24 -5.54 10.45
CA VAL A 131 -9.09 -5.94 9.05
C VAL A 131 -7.63 -5.83 8.66
N ILE A 132 -7.07 -6.88 8.07
CA ILE A 132 -5.71 -6.91 7.55
C ILE A 132 -5.80 -7.08 6.03
N VAL A 133 -5.22 -6.13 5.31
CA VAL A 133 -5.13 -6.14 3.85
C VAL A 133 -3.71 -6.52 3.46
N LYS A 134 -3.55 -7.61 2.73
CA LYS A 134 -2.26 -8.16 2.29
C LYS A 134 -2.14 -8.20 0.77
N GLY A 135 -0.93 -8.11 0.26
CA GLY A 135 -0.66 -8.26 -1.17
C GLY A 135 0.80 -8.02 -1.52
N ILE A 136 1.17 -8.34 -2.74
CA ILE A 136 2.52 -8.13 -3.26
C ILE A 136 2.74 -6.70 -3.78
N ASP A 137 1.67 -6.04 -4.25
CA ASP A 137 1.72 -4.68 -4.78
C ASP A 137 1.37 -3.65 -3.70
N LYS A 138 2.36 -2.87 -3.29
CA LYS A 138 2.20 -1.81 -2.28
C LYS A 138 1.14 -0.79 -2.64
N GLN A 139 0.99 -0.46 -3.93
CA GLN A 139 0.01 0.52 -4.40
C GLN A 139 -1.41 -0.03 -4.25
N LYS A 140 -1.66 -1.26 -4.70
CA LYS A 140 -2.96 -1.93 -4.55
C LYS A 140 -3.35 -2.12 -3.09
N VAL A 141 -2.41 -2.59 -2.25
CA VAL A 141 -2.63 -2.74 -0.79
C VAL A 141 -2.98 -1.39 -0.16
N GLY A 142 -2.22 -0.34 -0.48
CA GLY A 142 -2.47 1.01 0.04
C GLY A 142 -3.80 1.58 -0.42
N GLN A 143 -4.15 1.43 -1.69
CA GLN A 143 -5.40 1.92 -2.25
C GLN A 143 -6.61 1.21 -1.62
N PHE A 144 -6.60 -0.12 -1.59
CA PHE A 144 -7.70 -0.89 -1.00
C PHE A 144 -7.90 -0.56 0.48
N ALA A 145 -6.81 -0.48 1.25
CA ALA A 145 -6.88 -0.08 2.66
C ALA A 145 -7.44 1.35 2.84
N ALA A 146 -7.08 2.28 1.98
CA ALA A 146 -7.62 3.64 1.99
C ALA A 146 -9.12 3.67 1.66
N GLU A 147 -9.57 2.85 0.72
CA GLU A 147 -10.98 2.70 0.38
C GLU A 147 -11.79 2.12 1.55
N VAL A 148 -11.26 1.08 2.22
CA VAL A 148 -11.88 0.52 3.43
C VAL A 148 -12.01 1.60 4.51
N ARG A 149 -10.92 2.33 4.80
CA ARG A 149 -10.95 3.44 5.76
C ARG A 149 -11.94 4.54 5.36
N GLY A 150 -12.00 4.86 4.06
CA GLY A 150 -12.90 5.86 3.49
C GLY A 150 -14.39 5.54 3.63
N LYS A 151 -14.76 4.25 3.79
CA LYS A 151 -16.18 3.86 4.01
C LYS A 151 -16.74 4.41 5.32
N ARG A 152 -15.92 4.55 6.37
CA ARG A 152 -16.29 5.19 7.62
C ARG A 152 -15.07 5.81 8.30
N PRO A 153 -14.64 7.01 7.90
CA PRO A 153 -13.50 7.68 8.52
C PRO A 153 -13.71 7.91 10.02
N PRO A 154 -12.66 7.89 10.83
CA PRO A 154 -12.78 8.11 12.26
C PRO A 154 -13.22 9.55 12.56
N GLU A 155 -14.20 9.71 13.43
CA GLU A 155 -14.69 11.01 13.85
C GLU A 155 -13.83 11.59 15.00
N PRO A 156 -13.74 12.92 15.13
CA PRO A 156 -12.79 13.54 16.05
C PRO A 156 -13.21 13.59 17.53
N TYR A 157 -14.44 13.20 17.89
CA TYR A 157 -14.90 13.31 19.27
C TYR A 157 -14.68 12.03 20.07
N LYS A 158 -15.32 10.94 19.67
CA LYS A 158 -15.19 9.63 20.33
C LYS A 158 -14.23 8.68 19.59
N GLY A 159 -13.78 9.05 18.38
CA GLY A 159 -12.88 8.26 17.55
C GLY A 159 -13.56 7.06 16.91
N LYS A 160 -14.91 7.09 16.75
CA LYS A 160 -15.65 6.03 16.06
C LYS A 160 -15.35 6.06 14.56
N GLY A 161 -15.14 4.90 13.97
CA GLY A 161 -14.81 4.75 12.55
C GLY A 161 -13.72 3.74 12.33
N ILE A 162 -13.22 3.70 11.10
CA ILE A 162 -12.13 2.81 10.65
C ILE A 162 -10.86 3.65 10.54
N LYS A 163 -9.81 3.26 11.24
CA LYS A 163 -8.50 3.90 11.22
C LYS A 163 -7.39 2.88 10.95
N TYR A 164 -6.21 3.34 10.54
CA TYR A 164 -5.04 2.48 10.56
C TYR A 164 -4.59 2.22 12.01
N ASP A 165 -3.94 1.10 12.24
CA ASP A 165 -3.37 0.71 13.55
C ASP A 165 -2.39 1.76 14.12
N TYR A 166 -1.57 2.36 13.25
CA TYR A 166 -0.62 3.42 13.61
C TYR A 166 -1.22 4.83 13.61
N GLU A 167 -2.50 5.00 13.23
CA GLU A 167 -3.14 6.32 13.11
C GLU A 167 -3.60 6.84 14.46
N VAL A 168 -3.07 7.97 14.87
CA VAL A 168 -3.49 8.69 16.08
C VAL A 168 -4.51 9.75 15.71
N ILE A 169 -5.74 9.60 16.23
CA ILE A 169 -6.82 10.56 15.97
C ILE A 169 -6.73 11.72 16.98
N ARG A 170 -6.50 12.93 16.48
CA ARG A 170 -6.57 14.13 17.30
C ARG A 170 -8.02 14.39 17.71
N ARG A 171 -8.32 14.10 18.97
CA ARG A 171 -9.67 14.29 19.53
C ARG A 171 -9.94 15.76 19.85
N LYS A 172 -11.19 16.16 19.67
CA LYS A 172 -11.72 17.46 20.06
C LYS A 172 -12.67 17.28 21.23
N GLU A 173 -12.74 18.27 22.09
CA GLU A 173 -13.76 18.33 23.13
C GLU A 173 -15.11 18.69 22.51
N GLY A 174 -16.17 17.99 22.94
CA GLY A 174 -17.53 18.34 22.56
C GLY A 174 -17.96 19.63 23.25
N LYS A 175 -18.99 20.28 22.73
CA LYS A 175 -19.63 21.42 23.45
C LYS A 175 -20.17 20.90 24.77
N THR A 176 -19.60 21.34 25.88
CA THR A 176 -20.24 21.28 27.19
C THR A 176 -21.39 22.28 27.19
N GLY A 177 -22.61 21.82 27.47
CA GLY A 177 -23.73 22.71 27.62
C GLY A 177 -23.38 23.81 28.63
N ALA A 178 -23.66 25.05 28.28
CA ALA A 178 -23.56 26.13 29.24
C ALA A 178 -24.48 25.81 30.45
N LYS A 179 -23.87 25.78 31.65
CA LYS A 179 -24.65 25.82 32.89
C LYS A 179 -25.24 27.19 33.04
#